data_9cb374d82b76bb63616ba45e55d6d18c
#
_entry.id   9cb374d82b76bb63616ba45e55d6d18c
#
_cell.length_a   1.000
_cell.length_b   1.000
_cell.length_c   1.000
_cell.angle_alpha   90.00
_cell.angle_beta   90.00
_cell.angle_gamma   90.00
#
_symmetry.space_group_name_H-M   'P 1'
#
loop_
_entity.id
_entity.type
_entity.pdbx_description
1 polymer ?
#
loop_
_entity_poly.entity_id
_entity_poly.type
_entity_poly.pdbx_seq_one_letter_code
_entity_poly.pdbx_strand_id
1 'polypeptide(L)'
;QGAQTRKLLKRLNMKIEVNARTLPSPAEQKFHVDFWQQPYAVSRYNDVPRWSQAHLDALRPYLKLLARSGQKVVSAILFYEPWGDQSHDKFSAMVRTTRTKNGEWQYDYTVFDQWEKLCGEGGVSEQINCFSMVPWDMSFRYYDEAQGKEVDLKTTTSSAEYKALWTVFLKSFAAHLKQQGWYDKTCIAMDERGLNNMLDAYRVAQEAVPGIKMALAGTHHKELVSPAHKRDEALLRISRWLPARPVGGRVRPTLVAAIRSPICFPTVCRLRLPICLYFVWPTSLRAICTGRG
;
A
#
# COMPACT_ATOMS: atom_id res chain seq x y z
N GLN A 1 -4.19 -0.15 49.30
CA GLN A 1 -3.90 -0.59 47.90
C GLN A 1 -2.79 -1.63 47.98
N GLY A 2 -3.14 -2.93 47.88
CA GLY A 2 -2.20 -4.03 47.98
C GLY A 2 -1.37 -4.15 46.70
N ALA A 3 -0.06 -4.14 46.83
CA ALA A 3 0.88 -4.45 45.77
C ALA A 3 0.67 -5.92 45.36
N GLN A 4 0.16 -6.17 44.14
CA GLN A 4 0.13 -7.51 43.58
C GLN A 4 1.57 -8.01 43.36
N THR A 5 2.01 -8.98 44.16
CA THR A 5 3.29 -9.68 43.96
C THR A 5 3.22 -10.46 42.61
N ARG A 6 4.00 -10.03 41.65
CA ARG A 6 4.12 -10.74 40.37
C ARG A 6 4.91 -12.03 40.57
N LYS A 7 4.28 -13.18 40.41
CA LYS A 7 4.94 -14.49 40.46
C LYS A 7 5.64 -14.75 39.13
N LEU A 8 6.94 -15.03 39.16
CA LEU A 8 7.67 -15.48 37.97
C LEU A 8 7.17 -16.88 37.56
N LEU A 9 6.53 -16.99 36.42
CA LEU A 9 5.98 -18.25 35.92
C LEU A 9 7.03 -19.09 35.18
N LYS A 10 7.88 -18.45 34.38
CA LYS A 10 8.91 -19.12 33.61
C LYS A 10 10.04 -18.16 33.22
N ARG A 11 11.26 -18.65 33.22
CA ARG A 11 12.42 -17.94 32.68
C ARG A 11 12.83 -18.59 31.37
N LEU A 12 12.94 -17.81 30.31
CA LEU A 12 13.45 -18.24 29.01
C LEU A 12 14.81 -17.59 28.78
N ASN A 13 15.81 -18.39 28.41
CA ASN A 13 17.13 -17.89 28.07
C ASN A 13 17.23 -17.75 26.55
N MET A 14 17.69 -16.60 26.09
CA MET A 14 17.93 -16.32 24.66
C MET A 14 19.38 -15.89 24.49
N LYS A 15 20.10 -16.53 23.58
CA LYS A 15 21.44 -16.12 23.18
C LYS A 15 21.29 -15.25 21.91
N ILE A 16 21.77 -14.01 21.95
CA ILE A 16 21.83 -13.11 20.82
C ILE A 16 23.29 -13.02 20.39
N GLU A 17 23.53 -13.31 19.11
CA GLU A 17 24.83 -13.19 18.50
C GLU A 17 24.82 -11.97 17.56
N VAL A 18 25.61 -10.96 17.89
CA VAL A 18 25.70 -9.73 17.11
C VAL A 18 26.77 -9.91 16.05
N ASN A 19 26.36 -9.83 14.80
CA ASN A 19 27.27 -9.92 13.66
C ASN A 19 28.02 -8.57 13.46
N ALA A 20 29.26 -8.63 13.00
CA ALA A 20 30.07 -7.44 12.70
C ALA A 20 29.61 -6.66 11.45
N ARG A 21 28.66 -7.21 10.68
CA ARG A 21 28.12 -6.53 9.49
C ARG A 21 27.17 -5.40 9.91
N THR A 22 27.43 -4.22 9.37
CA THR A 22 26.54 -3.06 9.50
C THR A 22 25.56 -3.03 8.32
N LEU A 23 24.28 -2.80 8.59
CA LEU A 23 23.29 -2.55 7.55
C LEU A 23 23.54 -1.18 6.92
N PRO A 24 23.30 -1.03 5.61
CA PRO A 24 23.35 0.29 4.98
C PRO A 24 22.31 1.22 5.61
N SER A 25 22.54 2.51 5.57
CA SER A 25 21.54 3.48 5.99
C SER A 25 20.24 3.35 5.15
N PRO A 26 19.09 3.76 5.65
CA PRO A 26 17.83 3.69 4.90
C PRO A 26 17.91 4.33 3.50
N ALA A 27 18.64 5.43 3.36
CA ALA A 27 18.85 6.11 2.09
C ALA A 27 19.71 5.29 1.09
N GLU A 28 20.65 4.48 1.60
CA GLU A 28 21.52 3.64 0.77
C GLU A 28 20.92 2.27 0.43
N GLN A 29 19.81 1.91 1.08
CA GLN A 29 19.13 0.66 0.81
C GLN A 29 18.56 0.65 -0.62
N LYS A 30 18.97 -0.32 -1.43
CA LYS A 30 18.44 -0.52 -2.80
C LYS A 30 17.06 -1.19 -2.80
N PHE A 31 16.65 -1.74 -1.69
CA PHE A 31 15.39 -2.40 -1.49
C PHE A 31 14.29 -1.36 -1.21
N HIS A 32 13.16 -1.44 -1.93
CA HIS A 32 11.99 -0.61 -1.69
C HIS A 32 11.10 -1.27 -0.63
N VAL A 33 11.15 -0.73 0.58
CA VAL A 33 10.18 -1.08 1.62
C VAL A 33 8.86 -0.42 1.29
N ASP A 34 7.80 -1.21 1.26
CA ASP A 34 6.43 -0.76 0.99
C ASP A 34 5.50 -1.20 2.12
N PHE A 35 5.41 -0.41 3.17
CA PHE A 35 4.37 -0.52 4.18
C PHE A 35 3.20 0.35 3.77
N TRP A 36 2.03 -0.24 3.59
CA TRP A 36 0.84 0.50 3.22
C TRP A 36 0.39 1.42 4.36
N GLN A 37 0.23 2.70 4.03
CA GLN A 37 -0.12 3.70 5.02
C GLN A 37 -1.64 3.81 5.18
N GLN A 38 -2.10 3.93 6.45
CA GLN A 38 -3.50 4.18 6.81
C GLN A 38 -3.61 5.53 7.53
N PRO A 39 -3.63 6.66 6.79
CA PRO A 39 -3.64 7.98 7.40
C PRO A 39 -4.91 8.25 8.22
N TYR A 40 -6.02 7.64 7.85
CA TYR A 40 -7.33 7.86 8.51
C TYR A 40 -7.36 7.34 9.95
N ALA A 41 -6.59 6.29 10.25
CA ALA A 41 -6.42 5.81 11.63
C ALA A 41 -5.76 6.85 12.52
N VAL A 42 -4.84 7.65 11.98
CA VAL A 42 -4.17 8.73 12.71
C VAL A 42 -5.15 9.86 13.03
N SER A 43 -6.04 10.21 12.10
CA SER A 43 -7.11 11.19 12.32
C SER A 43 -8.02 10.76 13.48
N ARG A 44 -8.54 9.53 13.44
CA ARG A 44 -9.40 8.99 14.49
C ARG A 44 -8.68 8.92 15.85
N TYR A 45 -7.43 8.42 15.87
CA TYR A 45 -6.68 8.25 17.11
C TYR A 45 -6.40 9.58 17.83
N ASN A 46 -6.16 10.64 17.05
CA ASN A 46 -5.88 11.98 17.58
C ASN A 46 -7.13 12.85 17.71
N ASP A 47 -8.30 12.34 17.36
CA ASP A 47 -9.59 13.06 17.36
C ASP A 47 -9.52 14.38 16.60
N VAL A 48 -8.98 14.34 15.38
CA VAL A 48 -8.82 15.50 14.50
C VAL A 48 -9.53 15.28 13.16
N PRO A 49 -10.10 16.32 12.54
CA PRO A 49 -10.74 16.19 11.24
C PRO A 49 -9.75 15.75 10.17
N ARG A 50 -10.18 14.82 9.31
CA ARG A 50 -9.37 14.31 8.20
C ARG A 50 -8.89 15.46 7.31
N TRP A 51 -7.61 15.42 6.96
CA TRP A 51 -6.93 16.40 6.08
C TRP A 51 -6.90 17.84 6.60
N SER A 52 -7.28 18.09 7.86
CA SER A 52 -7.03 19.35 8.54
C SER A 52 -5.53 19.53 8.85
N GLN A 53 -5.11 20.75 9.13
CA GLN A 53 -3.72 21.02 9.55
C GLN A 53 -3.31 20.17 10.76
N ALA A 54 -4.20 20.04 11.75
CA ALA A 54 -3.95 19.19 12.92
C ALA A 54 -3.72 17.70 12.56
N HIS A 55 -4.45 17.17 11.55
CA HIS A 55 -4.23 15.83 11.05
C HIS A 55 -2.87 15.70 10.36
N LEU A 56 -2.50 16.66 9.51
CA LEU A 56 -1.19 16.67 8.84
C LEU A 56 -0.04 16.72 9.85
N ASP A 57 -0.18 17.55 10.88
CA ASP A 57 0.83 17.65 11.93
C ASP A 57 0.94 16.36 12.74
N ALA A 58 -0.18 15.68 13.00
CA ALA A 58 -0.19 14.37 13.64
C ALA A 58 0.46 13.26 12.77
N LEU A 59 0.39 13.36 11.44
CA LEU A 59 1.02 12.41 10.51
C LEU A 59 2.54 12.55 10.40
N ARG A 60 3.08 13.76 10.53
CA ARG A 60 4.51 14.06 10.34
C ARG A 60 5.46 13.15 11.12
N PRO A 61 5.29 12.89 12.42
CA PRO A 61 6.21 12.03 13.17
C PRO A 61 6.19 10.58 12.68
N TYR A 62 5.05 10.08 12.20
CA TYR A 62 4.93 8.72 11.65
C TYR A 62 5.65 8.60 10.31
N LEU A 63 5.52 9.58 9.43
CA LEU A 63 6.21 9.60 8.14
C LEU A 63 7.73 9.64 8.34
N LYS A 64 8.23 10.45 9.27
CA LYS A 64 9.65 10.46 9.63
C LYS A 64 10.12 9.09 10.17
N LEU A 65 9.29 8.41 10.96
CA LEU A 65 9.61 7.07 11.46
C LEU A 65 9.66 6.06 10.31
N LEU A 66 8.70 6.10 9.39
CA LEU A 66 8.67 5.25 8.20
C LEU A 66 9.90 5.46 7.32
N ALA A 67 10.28 6.70 7.03
CA ALA A 67 11.49 7.02 6.27
C ALA A 67 12.76 6.46 6.95
N ARG A 68 12.87 6.61 8.28
CA ARG A 68 13.97 6.02 9.04
C ARG A 68 13.99 4.49 9.03
N SER A 69 12.85 3.86 8.77
CA SER A 69 12.72 2.40 8.60
C SER A 69 12.98 1.94 7.17
N GLY A 70 13.33 2.84 6.25
CA GLY A 70 13.60 2.54 4.85
C GLY A 70 12.38 2.56 3.93
N GLN A 71 11.24 3.08 4.40
CA GLN A 71 10.05 3.28 3.56
C GLN A 71 10.38 4.24 2.41
N LYS A 72 10.07 3.82 1.19
CA LYS A 72 10.30 4.59 -0.03
C LYS A 72 9.04 4.82 -0.85
N VAL A 73 8.00 4.07 -0.57
CA VAL A 73 6.77 4.01 -1.34
C VAL A 73 5.64 4.70 -0.59
N VAL A 74 4.96 5.61 -1.27
CA VAL A 74 3.70 6.22 -0.80
C VAL A 74 2.53 5.41 -1.30
N SER A 75 1.59 5.04 -0.43
CA SER A 75 0.32 4.42 -0.81
C SER A 75 -0.74 5.51 -0.94
N ALA A 76 -1.27 5.71 -2.13
CA ALA A 76 -2.34 6.67 -2.41
C ALA A 76 -3.63 5.94 -2.82
N ILE A 77 -4.78 6.46 -2.40
CA ILE A 77 -6.09 5.85 -2.65
C ILE A 77 -6.83 6.68 -3.69
N LEU A 78 -7.06 6.10 -4.86
CA LEU A 78 -7.73 6.80 -5.96
C LEU A 78 -9.25 6.82 -5.81
N PHE A 79 -9.84 5.67 -5.43
CA PHE A 79 -11.27 5.51 -5.20
C PHE A 79 -11.53 4.94 -3.81
N TYR A 80 -12.74 5.14 -3.30
CA TYR A 80 -13.17 4.72 -1.97
C TYR A 80 -13.02 3.20 -1.78
N GLU A 81 -12.49 2.78 -0.63
CA GLU A 81 -12.42 1.40 -0.14
C GLU A 81 -11.88 0.37 -1.15
N PRO A 82 -10.63 0.48 -1.60
CA PRO A 82 -10.05 -0.48 -2.54
C PRO A 82 -9.94 -1.91 -1.97
N TRP A 83 -9.97 -2.07 -0.66
CA TRP A 83 -9.82 -3.36 0.04
C TRP A 83 -11.11 -3.91 0.66
N GLY A 84 -12.28 -3.39 0.29
CA GLY A 84 -13.59 -3.96 0.67
C GLY A 84 -13.76 -4.12 2.18
N ASP A 85 -13.61 -3.04 2.92
CA ASP A 85 -13.84 -3.00 4.38
C ASP A 85 -12.91 -3.87 5.26
N GLN A 86 -11.75 -4.26 4.77
CA GLN A 86 -10.81 -5.08 5.55
C GLN A 86 -10.13 -4.31 6.69
N SER A 87 -10.28 -2.99 6.77
CA SER A 87 -9.72 -2.19 7.84
C SER A 87 -10.79 -1.50 8.69
N HIS A 88 -10.47 -1.28 9.98
CA HIS A 88 -11.38 -0.59 10.90
C HIS A 88 -11.72 0.82 10.41
N ASP A 89 -10.72 1.57 9.96
CA ASP A 89 -10.92 2.91 9.41
C ASP A 89 -11.09 2.83 7.90
N LYS A 90 -12.21 3.36 7.40
CA LYS A 90 -12.51 3.37 5.97
C LYS A 90 -11.51 4.20 5.19
N PHE A 91 -11.03 3.65 4.08
CA PHE A 91 -10.19 4.36 3.13
C PHE A 91 -11.03 5.28 2.25
N SER A 92 -10.94 6.58 2.49
CA SER A 92 -11.56 7.56 1.62
C SER A 92 -10.70 7.78 0.37
N ALA A 93 -11.35 8.12 -0.74
CA ALA A 93 -10.64 8.55 -1.94
C ALA A 93 -9.81 9.81 -1.67
N MET A 94 -8.60 9.84 -2.21
CA MET A 94 -7.74 11.04 -2.21
C MET A 94 -7.96 11.89 -3.47
N VAL A 95 -8.67 11.34 -4.47
CA VAL A 95 -9.12 12.06 -5.65
C VAL A 95 -10.64 12.14 -5.60
N ARG A 96 -11.19 13.35 -5.44
CA ARG A 96 -12.63 13.52 -5.52
C ARG A 96 -13.08 13.45 -6.97
N THR A 97 -13.89 12.45 -7.28
CA THR A 97 -14.45 12.21 -8.60
C THR A 97 -15.89 12.68 -8.63
N THR A 98 -16.22 13.57 -9.57
CA THR A 98 -17.56 14.11 -9.77
C THR A 98 -18.02 13.88 -11.18
N ARG A 99 -19.27 13.47 -11.35
CA ARG A 99 -19.96 13.46 -12.62
C ARG A 99 -20.91 14.66 -12.66
N THR A 100 -20.64 15.59 -13.57
CA THR A 100 -21.44 16.82 -13.70
C THR A 100 -22.84 16.52 -14.20
N LYS A 101 -23.76 17.49 -14.10
CA LYS A 101 -25.12 17.39 -14.67
C LYS A 101 -25.13 17.09 -16.17
N ASN A 102 -24.09 17.52 -16.89
CA ASN A 102 -23.92 17.24 -18.32
C ASN A 102 -23.27 15.88 -18.62
N GLY A 103 -22.97 15.08 -17.59
CA GLY A 103 -22.35 13.77 -17.72
C GLY A 103 -20.82 13.77 -17.86
N GLU A 104 -20.18 14.92 -17.75
CA GLU A 104 -18.72 15.06 -17.80
C GLU A 104 -18.07 14.67 -16.48
N TRP A 105 -16.84 14.15 -16.54
CA TRP A 105 -16.06 13.81 -15.37
C TRP A 105 -15.15 14.97 -14.95
N GLN A 106 -15.17 15.29 -13.66
CA GLN A 106 -14.27 16.25 -13.02
C GLN A 106 -13.54 15.57 -11.86
N TYR A 107 -12.27 15.96 -11.68
CA TYR A 107 -11.38 15.38 -10.66
C TYR A 107 -10.73 16.49 -9.86
N ASP A 108 -10.85 16.39 -8.52
CA ASP A 108 -10.14 17.26 -7.60
C ASP A 108 -9.03 16.47 -6.92
N TYR A 109 -7.79 16.87 -7.17
CA TYR A 109 -6.58 16.23 -6.68
C TYR A 109 -6.03 16.86 -5.38
N THR A 110 -6.76 17.78 -4.75
CA THR A 110 -6.27 18.56 -3.60
C THR A 110 -5.76 17.66 -2.47
N VAL A 111 -6.51 16.62 -2.09
CA VAL A 111 -6.12 15.69 -1.02
C VAL A 111 -4.95 14.81 -1.45
N PHE A 112 -4.94 14.35 -2.69
CA PHE A 112 -3.83 13.58 -3.25
C PHE A 112 -2.53 14.39 -3.21
N ASP A 113 -2.57 15.63 -3.67
CA ASP A 113 -1.41 16.52 -3.68
C ASP A 113 -0.90 16.84 -2.28
N GLN A 114 -1.83 17.07 -1.34
CA GLN A 114 -1.50 17.33 0.06
C GLN A 114 -0.81 16.12 0.69
N TRP A 115 -1.29 14.91 0.41
CA TRP A 115 -0.72 13.67 0.91
C TRP A 115 0.68 13.43 0.36
N GLU A 116 0.87 13.57 -0.97
CA GLU A 116 2.17 13.41 -1.62
C GLU A 116 3.22 14.40 -1.10
N LYS A 117 2.84 15.68 -0.98
CA LYS A 117 3.73 16.71 -0.42
C LYS A 117 4.14 16.39 1.01
N LEU A 118 3.18 15.98 1.84
CA LEU A 118 3.42 15.63 3.24
C LEU A 118 4.36 14.41 3.36
N CYS A 119 4.16 13.38 2.53
CA CYS A 119 5.03 12.21 2.49
C CYS A 119 6.46 12.58 2.07
N GLY A 120 6.60 13.42 1.05
CA GLY A 120 7.89 13.94 0.60
C GLY A 120 8.63 14.72 1.68
N GLU A 121 7.95 15.60 2.40
CA GLU A 121 8.49 16.32 3.56
C GLU A 121 8.91 15.37 4.70
N GLY A 122 8.21 14.25 4.82
CA GLY A 122 8.54 13.18 5.78
C GLY A 122 9.71 12.29 5.37
N GLY A 123 10.20 12.41 4.11
CA GLY A 123 11.29 11.60 3.56
C GLY A 123 10.83 10.32 2.85
N VAL A 124 9.53 10.20 2.52
CA VAL A 124 8.97 9.07 1.76
C VAL A 124 8.51 9.60 0.40
N SER A 125 9.31 9.42 -0.67
CA SER A 125 9.02 10.10 -1.94
C SER A 125 9.54 9.42 -3.20
N GLU A 126 10.15 8.23 -3.12
CA GLU A 126 10.80 7.61 -4.28
C GLU A 126 9.80 6.96 -5.25
N GLN A 127 8.65 6.48 -4.75
CA GLN A 127 7.61 5.87 -5.55
C GLN A 127 6.23 6.15 -4.96
N ILE A 128 5.22 6.28 -5.83
CA ILE A 128 3.81 6.43 -5.46
C ILE A 128 3.05 5.23 -6.00
N ASN A 129 2.43 4.44 -5.14
CA ASN A 129 1.54 3.34 -5.51
C ASN A 129 0.09 3.77 -5.33
N CYS A 130 -0.63 3.92 -6.45
CA CYS A 130 -2.00 4.43 -6.48
C CYS A 130 -3.00 3.27 -6.57
N PHE A 131 -3.73 2.98 -5.50
CA PHE A 131 -4.71 1.90 -5.38
C PHE A 131 -6.12 2.39 -5.68
N SER A 132 -7.00 1.64 -6.34
CA SER A 132 -6.74 0.46 -7.15
C SER A 132 -7.64 0.45 -8.37
N MET A 133 -7.11 0.01 -9.51
CA MET A 133 -7.96 -0.26 -10.69
C MET A 133 -8.84 -1.50 -10.50
N VAL A 134 -8.46 -2.41 -9.58
CA VAL A 134 -9.20 -3.66 -9.34
C VAL A 134 -9.52 -3.76 -7.85
N PRO A 135 -10.40 -2.90 -7.31
CA PRO A 135 -10.81 -2.98 -5.91
C PRO A 135 -11.52 -4.30 -5.61
N TRP A 136 -11.58 -4.71 -4.33
CA TRP A 136 -12.09 -6.01 -3.94
C TRP A 136 -13.56 -6.23 -4.29
N ASP A 137 -14.38 -5.19 -4.18
CA ASP A 137 -15.81 -5.23 -4.50
C ASP A 137 -16.15 -4.73 -5.92
N MET A 138 -15.13 -4.37 -6.72
CA MET A 138 -15.28 -3.80 -8.07
C MET A 138 -16.26 -2.64 -8.13
N SER A 139 -16.19 -1.76 -7.14
CA SER A 139 -17.04 -0.58 -6.95
C SER A 139 -16.23 0.70 -6.98
N PHE A 140 -16.71 1.70 -7.73
CA PHE A 140 -16.06 2.99 -7.89
C PHE A 140 -17.01 4.09 -7.49
N ARG A 141 -16.75 4.72 -6.35
CA ARG A 141 -17.59 5.79 -5.81
C ARG A 141 -17.26 7.13 -6.45
N TYR A 142 -18.29 7.87 -6.82
CA TYR A 142 -18.20 9.23 -7.32
C TYR A 142 -19.42 10.06 -6.88
N TYR A 143 -19.30 11.38 -6.87
CA TYR A 143 -20.42 12.28 -6.64
C TYR A 143 -21.15 12.54 -7.96
N ASP A 144 -22.47 12.32 -8.02
CA ASP A 144 -23.32 12.60 -9.17
C ASP A 144 -24.11 13.89 -8.91
N GLU A 145 -23.75 14.96 -9.64
CA GLU A 145 -24.43 16.27 -9.51
C GLU A 145 -25.89 16.23 -9.96
N ALA A 146 -26.26 15.37 -10.91
CA ALA A 146 -27.64 15.26 -11.35
C ALA A 146 -28.52 14.61 -10.30
N GLN A 147 -27.96 13.68 -9.50
CA GLN A 147 -28.64 13.04 -8.40
C GLN A 147 -28.41 13.72 -7.05
N GLY A 148 -27.41 14.61 -6.94
CA GLY A 148 -27.06 15.32 -5.71
C GLY A 148 -26.51 14.42 -4.59
N LYS A 149 -25.91 13.27 -4.96
CA LYS A 149 -25.43 12.27 -3.99
C LYS A 149 -24.24 11.46 -4.48
N GLU A 150 -23.57 10.76 -3.55
CA GLU A 150 -22.60 9.73 -3.87
C GLU A 150 -23.27 8.52 -4.53
N VAL A 151 -22.65 7.99 -5.58
CA VAL A 151 -23.08 6.83 -6.36
C VAL A 151 -21.93 5.83 -6.44
N ASP A 152 -22.25 4.55 -6.29
CA ASP A 152 -21.30 3.46 -6.46
C ASP A 152 -21.51 2.79 -7.82
N LEU A 153 -20.58 2.98 -8.74
CA LEU A 153 -20.54 2.26 -10.02
C LEU A 153 -19.96 0.86 -9.77
N LYS A 154 -20.82 -0.14 -9.69
CA LYS A 154 -20.42 -1.55 -9.65
C LYS A 154 -20.25 -2.07 -11.09
N THR A 155 -19.10 -2.68 -11.37
CA THR A 155 -18.75 -3.08 -12.72
C THR A 155 -17.77 -4.27 -12.72
N THR A 156 -17.30 -4.68 -13.88
CA THR A 156 -16.27 -5.71 -14.07
C THR A 156 -15.16 -5.16 -14.96
N THR A 157 -13.97 -5.70 -14.86
CA THR A 157 -12.79 -5.22 -15.62
C THR A 157 -12.98 -5.35 -17.14
N SER A 158 -13.84 -6.26 -17.59
CA SER A 158 -14.15 -6.50 -19.02
C SER A 158 -15.26 -5.61 -19.56
N SER A 159 -15.94 -4.81 -18.73
CA SER A 159 -17.08 -4.02 -19.16
C SER A 159 -16.68 -2.73 -19.87
N ALA A 160 -17.60 -2.22 -20.71
CA ALA A 160 -17.41 -0.95 -21.40
C ALA A 160 -17.40 0.23 -20.42
N GLU A 161 -18.19 0.18 -19.36
CA GLU A 161 -18.29 1.19 -18.32
C GLU A 161 -16.96 1.32 -17.56
N TYR A 162 -16.34 0.19 -17.21
CA TYR A 162 -15.03 0.16 -16.57
C TYR A 162 -13.98 0.82 -17.46
N LYS A 163 -13.93 0.41 -18.74
CA LYS A 163 -13.00 0.98 -19.71
C LYS A 163 -13.21 2.48 -19.90
N ALA A 164 -14.47 2.92 -20.00
CA ALA A 164 -14.81 4.33 -20.15
C ALA A 164 -14.35 5.16 -18.94
N LEU A 165 -14.70 4.72 -17.72
CA LEU A 165 -14.30 5.39 -16.48
C LEU A 165 -12.78 5.53 -16.39
N TRP A 166 -12.06 4.43 -16.51
CA TRP A 166 -10.61 4.42 -16.33
C TRP A 166 -9.85 5.14 -17.44
N THR A 167 -10.33 5.09 -18.69
CA THR A 167 -9.70 5.81 -19.80
C THR A 167 -9.71 7.33 -19.55
N VAL A 168 -10.85 7.87 -19.14
CA VAL A 168 -10.96 9.32 -18.90
C VAL A 168 -10.17 9.71 -17.65
N PHE A 169 -10.32 8.94 -16.56
CA PHE A 169 -9.60 9.17 -15.33
C PHE A 169 -8.08 9.18 -15.54
N LEU A 170 -7.53 8.12 -16.14
CA LEU A 170 -6.08 7.96 -16.30
C LEU A 170 -5.47 9.05 -17.18
N LYS A 171 -6.18 9.50 -18.23
CA LYS A 171 -5.71 10.63 -19.06
C LYS A 171 -5.60 11.91 -18.25
N SER A 172 -6.64 12.24 -17.46
CA SER A 172 -6.64 13.40 -16.57
C SER A 172 -5.56 13.28 -15.49
N PHE A 173 -5.47 12.12 -14.84
CA PHE A 173 -4.51 11.87 -13.77
C PHE A 173 -3.06 11.92 -14.27
N ALA A 174 -2.76 11.33 -15.43
CA ALA A 174 -1.43 11.40 -16.03
C ALA A 174 -1.02 12.84 -16.39
N ALA A 175 -1.96 13.66 -16.88
CA ALA A 175 -1.71 15.07 -17.16
C ALA A 175 -1.39 15.83 -15.85
N HIS A 176 -2.18 15.62 -14.80
CA HIS A 176 -1.95 16.18 -13.47
C HIS A 176 -0.58 15.76 -12.90
N LEU A 177 -0.25 14.47 -12.93
CA LEU A 177 1.03 13.95 -12.46
C LEU A 177 2.23 14.55 -13.20
N LYS A 178 2.11 14.76 -14.52
CA LYS A 178 3.15 15.43 -15.32
C LYS A 178 3.31 16.88 -14.91
N GLN A 179 2.23 17.58 -14.66
CA GLN A 179 2.24 18.97 -14.18
C GLN A 179 2.93 19.09 -12.81
N GLN A 180 2.71 18.12 -11.91
CA GLN A 180 3.33 18.08 -10.59
C GLN A 180 4.77 17.52 -10.61
N GLY A 181 5.26 16.96 -11.72
CA GLY A 181 6.57 16.31 -11.81
C GLY A 181 6.62 14.93 -11.14
N TRP A 182 5.47 14.29 -10.93
CA TRP A 182 5.37 13.00 -10.21
C TRP A 182 5.11 11.80 -11.12
N TYR A 183 4.90 12.02 -12.41
CA TYR A 183 4.53 10.96 -13.36
C TYR A 183 5.53 9.80 -13.35
N ASP A 184 6.83 10.09 -13.40
CA ASP A 184 7.87 9.07 -13.51
C ASP A 184 8.06 8.21 -12.26
N LYS A 185 7.60 8.68 -11.11
CA LYS A 185 7.64 7.92 -9.85
C LYS A 185 6.32 7.27 -9.49
N THR A 186 5.24 7.51 -10.26
CA THR A 186 3.90 6.99 -9.98
C THR A 186 3.64 5.66 -10.69
N CYS A 187 3.06 4.72 -9.96
CA CYS A 187 2.55 3.45 -10.47
C CYS A 187 1.07 3.33 -10.15
N ILE A 188 0.28 2.86 -11.10
CA ILE A 188 -1.09 2.39 -10.81
C ILE A 188 -0.97 1.01 -10.18
N ALA A 189 -1.45 0.87 -8.96
CA ALA A 189 -1.23 -0.32 -8.15
C ALA A 189 -2.46 -1.23 -8.13
N MET A 190 -2.19 -2.53 -8.08
CA MET A 190 -3.19 -3.59 -7.90
C MET A 190 -2.76 -4.48 -6.74
N ASP A 191 -3.74 -5.04 -6.06
CA ASP A 191 -3.57 -6.02 -5.00
C ASP A 191 -3.70 -7.45 -5.54
N GLU A 192 -3.79 -8.46 -4.67
CA GLU A 192 -3.93 -9.90 -4.97
C GLU A 192 -5.25 -10.21 -5.69
N ARG A 193 -5.34 -9.91 -6.97
CA ARG A 193 -6.54 -10.11 -7.80
C ARG A 193 -6.34 -11.23 -8.81
N GLY A 194 -7.44 -11.76 -9.33
CA GLY A 194 -7.39 -12.78 -10.37
C GLY A 194 -6.68 -12.29 -11.64
N LEU A 195 -5.87 -13.16 -12.26
CA LEU A 195 -5.03 -12.82 -13.41
C LEU A 195 -5.81 -12.12 -14.54
N ASN A 196 -7.00 -12.61 -14.88
CA ASN A 196 -7.79 -12.01 -15.97
C ASN A 196 -8.17 -10.56 -15.67
N ASN A 197 -8.60 -10.26 -14.43
CA ASN A 197 -8.92 -8.91 -14.01
C ASN A 197 -7.69 -7.99 -14.09
N MET A 198 -6.52 -8.49 -13.70
CA MET A 198 -5.27 -7.73 -13.77
C MET A 198 -4.84 -7.49 -15.22
N LEU A 199 -4.99 -8.47 -16.11
CA LEU A 199 -4.69 -8.32 -17.53
C LEU A 199 -5.63 -7.32 -18.22
N ASP A 200 -6.92 -7.33 -17.89
CA ASP A 200 -7.89 -6.36 -18.42
C ASP A 200 -7.54 -4.94 -17.95
N ALA A 201 -7.30 -4.76 -16.65
CA ALA A 201 -6.87 -3.48 -16.10
C ALA A 201 -5.58 -2.97 -16.73
N TYR A 202 -4.58 -3.85 -16.92
CA TYR A 202 -3.34 -3.52 -17.62
C TYR A 202 -3.59 -3.03 -19.04
N ARG A 203 -4.41 -3.75 -19.82
CA ARG A 203 -4.74 -3.33 -21.22
C ARG A 203 -5.40 -1.96 -21.23
N VAL A 204 -6.41 -1.75 -20.38
CA VAL A 204 -7.09 -0.45 -20.27
C VAL A 204 -6.12 0.68 -19.91
N ALA A 205 -5.21 0.43 -18.96
CA ALA A 205 -4.21 1.41 -18.56
C ALA A 205 -3.25 1.77 -19.71
N GLN A 206 -2.72 0.76 -20.41
CA GLN A 206 -1.79 0.98 -21.52
C GLN A 206 -2.46 1.60 -22.75
N GLU A 207 -3.73 1.28 -23.02
CA GLU A 207 -4.50 1.93 -24.10
C GLU A 207 -4.82 3.39 -23.76
N ALA A 208 -5.13 3.70 -22.50
CA ALA A 208 -5.46 5.06 -22.08
C ALA A 208 -4.22 5.97 -22.02
N VAL A 209 -3.13 5.47 -21.46
CA VAL A 209 -1.86 6.19 -21.24
C VAL A 209 -0.71 5.23 -21.52
N PRO A 210 -0.21 5.13 -22.76
CA PRO A 210 0.90 4.27 -23.10
C PRO A 210 2.14 4.55 -22.24
N GLY A 211 2.71 3.49 -21.66
CA GLY A 211 3.88 3.60 -20.80
C GLY A 211 3.60 4.00 -19.35
N ILE A 212 2.35 4.11 -18.92
CA ILE A 212 2.05 4.31 -17.50
C ILE A 212 2.54 3.10 -16.70
N LYS A 213 3.25 3.37 -15.61
CA LYS A 213 3.82 2.33 -14.77
C LYS A 213 2.75 1.68 -13.92
N MET A 214 2.90 0.37 -13.70
CA MET A 214 2.00 -0.37 -12.83
C MET A 214 2.79 -1.08 -11.73
N ALA A 215 2.18 -1.25 -10.57
CA ALA A 215 2.69 -2.02 -9.45
C ALA A 215 1.71 -3.13 -9.09
N LEU A 216 2.24 -4.27 -8.65
CA LEU A 216 1.46 -5.41 -8.22
C LEU A 216 1.92 -5.84 -6.82
N ALA A 217 1.01 -5.85 -5.88
CA ALA A 217 1.19 -6.46 -4.57
C ALA A 217 0.46 -7.80 -4.54
N GLY A 218 1.13 -8.87 -4.95
CA GLY A 218 0.48 -10.19 -5.04
C GLY A 218 1.32 -11.25 -5.72
N THR A 219 0.66 -12.30 -6.20
CA THR A 219 1.30 -13.43 -6.87
C THR A 219 1.92 -13.00 -8.20
N HIS A 220 3.16 -13.45 -8.43
CA HIS A 220 3.84 -13.24 -9.70
C HIS A 220 3.18 -14.04 -10.83
N HIS A 221 2.74 -13.34 -11.87
CA HIS A 221 2.21 -13.94 -13.10
C HIS A 221 3.14 -13.67 -14.28
N LYS A 222 3.56 -14.74 -14.97
CA LYS A 222 4.48 -14.66 -16.12
C LYS A 222 3.89 -13.81 -17.25
N GLU A 223 2.59 -13.85 -17.40
CA GLU A 223 1.81 -13.13 -18.43
C GLU A 223 1.91 -11.61 -18.27
N LEU A 224 2.01 -11.13 -17.02
CA LEU A 224 2.22 -9.71 -16.72
C LEU A 224 3.68 -9.27 -16.91
N VAL A 225 4.61 -10.22 -17.04
CA VAL A 225 6.06 -9.98 -17.15
C VAL A 225 6.62 -10.54 -18.47
N SER A 226 5.76 -10.76 -19.48
CA SER A 226 6.10 -11.37 -20.76
C SER A 226 7.25 -10.64 -21.51
N PRO A 227 8.04 -11.34 -22.36
CA PRO A 227 9.12 -10.77 -23.16
C PRO A 227 8.73 -9.62 -24.10
N ALA A 228 7.46 -9.55 -24.53
CA ALA A 228 6.95 -8.38 -25.24
C ALA A 228 7.03 -7.11 -24.38
N HIS A 229 7.00 -7.24 -23.06
CA HIS A 229 7.15 -6.19 -22.06
C HIS A 229 8.61 -6.07 -21.56
N LYS A 230 9.52 -6.98 -21.95
CA LYS A 230 10.94 -6.94 -21.54
C LYS A 230 11.72 -5.74 -22.10
N ARG A 231 11.23 -5.10 -23.15
CA ARG A 231 11.82 -3.83 -23.60
C ARG A 231 11.53 -2.67 -22.65
N ASP A 232 10.55 -2.86 -21.77
CA ASP A 232 10.11 -1.88 -20.79
C ASP A 232 10.20 -2.45 -19.37
N GLU A 233 11.35 -3.03 -18.99
CA GLU A 233 11.60 -3.50 -17.60
C GLU A 233 11.40 -2.40 -16.54
N ALA A 234 11.29 -1.15 -16.98
CA ALA A 234 10.95 -0.01 -16.15
C ALA A 234 9.45 0.10 -15.85
N LEU A 235 8.57 -0.58 -16.59
CA LEU A 235 7.12 -0.35 -16.54
C LEU A 235 6.39 -1.19 -15.50
N LEU A 236 6.89 -2.36 -15.15
CA LEU A 236 6.31 -3.20 -14.12
C LEU A 236 7.27 -3.33 -12.96
N ARG A 237 7.21 -2.42 -12.01
CA ARG A 237 7.88 -2.61 -10.72
C ARG A 237 7.03 -3.58 -9.89
N ILE A 238 7.31 -4.86 -10.08
CA ILE A 238 6.82 -5.88 -9.16
C ILE A 238 7.63 -5.71 -7.89
N SER A 239 6.94 -5.54 -6.76
CA SER A 239 7.56 -5.76 -5.46
C SER A 239 7.93 -7.24 -5.39
N ARG A 240 9.08 -7.59 -5.96
CA ARG A 240 9.56 -8.97 -6.04
C ARG A 240 10.02 -9.40 -4.67
N TRP A 241 9.17 -10.07 -3.94
CA TRP A 241 9.60 -11.03 -2.95
C TRP A 241 10.17 -12.25 -3.68
N LEU A 242 11.44 -12.16 -4.07
CA LEU A 242 12.17 -13.38 -4.47
C LEU A 242 12.58 -14.10 -3.19
N PRO A 243 12.16 -15.36 -2.99
CA PRO A 243 12.91 -16.21 -2.11
C PRO A 243 14.33 -16.32 -2.69
N ALA A 244 15.33 -16.02 -1.88
CA ALA A 244 16.73 -16.20 -2.27
C ALA A 244 16.88 -17.61 -2.84
N ARG A 245 17.35 -17.73 -4.09
CA ARG A 245 17.76 -19.03 -4.63
C ARG A 245 18.83 -19.58 -3.69
N PRO A 246 18.74 -20.83 -3.24
CA PRO A 246 19.82 -21.45 -2.53
C PRO A 246 21.00 -21.61 -3.51
N VAL A 247 22.01 -20.77 -3.39
CA VAL A 247 23.33 -21.08 -3.89
C VAL A 247 23.81 -22.19 -2.99
N GLY A 248 24.13 -23.37 -3.58
CA GLY A 248 24.47 -24.60 -2.88
C GLY A 248 25.52 -24.41 -1.79
N GLY A 249 25.08 -24.37 -0.59
CA GLY A 249 25.82 -24.32 0.67
C GLY A 249 24.79 -24.39 1.78
N ARG A 250 24.97 -25.31 2.73
CA ARG A 250 24.10 -25.45 3.89
C ARG A 250 24.00 -24.13 4.63
N VAL A 251 22.98 -23.33 4.28
CA VAL A 251 22.61 -22.15 5.07
C VAL A 251 21.79 -22.67 6.23
N ARG A 252 22.38 -22.65 7.42
CA ARG A 252 21.60 -22.72 8.66
C ARG A 252 20.60 -21.56 8.63
N PRO A 253 19.31 -21.78 8.90
CA PRO A 253 18.32 -20.71 8.87
C PRO A 253 18.70 -19.69 9.93
N THR A 254 19.24 -18.56 9.51
CA THR A 254 19.36 -17.37 10.35
C THR A 254 17.95 -16.86 10.56
N LEU A 255 17.48 -16.92 11.78
CA LEU A 255 16.16 -16.49 12.20
C LEU A 255 16.00 -15.00 11.84
N VAL A 256 15.38 -14.71 10.72
CA VAL A 256 14.71 -13.41 10.54
C VAL A 256 13.54 -13.46 11.49
N ALA A 257 13.63 -12.71 12.57
CA ALA A 257 12.58 -12.64 13.57
C ALA A 257 11.33 -12.05 12.94
N ALA A 258 10.54 -12.90 12.29
CA ALA A 258 9.15 -12.63 12.04
C ALA A 258 8.45 -12.72 13.40
N ILE A 259 8.22 -11.58 14.02
CA ILE A 259 7.36 -11.50 15.19
C ILE A 259 5.95 -11.82 14.70
N ARG A 260 5.61 -13.10 14.69
CA ARG A 260 4.22 -13.53 14.67
C ARG A 260 3.68 -13.32 16.06
N SER A 261 2.73 -12.45 16.21
CA SER A 261 1.85 -12.48 17.35
C SER A 261 0.40 -12.60 16.90
N PRO A 262 -0.21 -13.77 17.07
CA PRO A 262 -1.58 -13.85 17.50
C PRO A 262 -1.56 -14.33 18.97
N ILE A 263 -0.84 -13.63 19.83
CA ILE A 263 -1.01 -13.83 21.27
C ILE A 263 -1.51 -12.49 21.79
N CYS A 264 -2.82 -12.45 22.06
CA CYS A 264 -3.38 -11.51 23.00
C CYS A 264 -2.59 -11.63 24.29
N PHE A 265 -1.64 -10.72 24.51
CA PHE A 265 -1.17 -10.41 25.84
C PHE A 265 -2.01 -9.26 26.36
N PRO A 266 -2.88 -9.50 27.33
CA PRO A 266 -3.36 -8.41 28.14
C PRO A 266 -2.21 -7.93 28.99
N THR A 267 -1.86 -6.69 28.84
CA THR A 267 -1.01 -5.90 29.73
C THR A 267 0.50 -5.88 29.43
N VAL A 268 0.93 -4.64 29.16
CA VAL A 268 2.29 -4.10 29.28
C VAL A 268 3.21 -4.26 28.05
N CYS A 269 2.93 -3.50 27.03
CA CYS A 269 3.94 -2.57 26.52
C CYS A 269 3.19 -1.36 25.93
N ARG A 270 3.20 -0.23 26.65
CA ARG A 270 2.67 1.04 26.18
C ARG A 270 3.62 1.66 25.14
N LEU A 271 3.79 1.00 24.01
CA LEU A 271 4.12 1.66 22.77
C LEU A 271 2.79 1.86 22.04
N ARG A 272 2.16 3.00 22.31
CA ARG A 272 0.98 3.46 21.59
C ARG A 272 1.43 3.91 20.18
N LEU A 273 1.52 2.97 19.24
CA LEU A 273 1.70 3.26 17.84
C LEU A 273 0.34 3.09 17.15
N PRO A 274 -0.33 4.18 16.73
CA PRO A 274 -1.61 4.11 16.02
C PRO A 274 -1.42 3.88 14.50
N ILE A 275 -0.43 3.09 14.12
CA ILE A 275 -0.25 2.67 12.73
C ILE A 275 -0.64 1.21 12.65
N CYS A 276 -1.77 0.91 12.02
CA CYS A 276 -2.04 -0.42 11.50
C CYS A 276 -1.07 -0.66 10.34
N LEU A 277 0.06 -1.31 10.63
CA LEU A 277 0.95 -1.83 9.61
C LEU A 277 0.35 -3.15 9.13
N TYR A 278 -0.23 -3.16 7.94
CA TYR A 278 -0.64 -4.40 7.31
C TYR A 278 0.59 -5.07 6.71
N PHE A 279 0.98 -6.18 7.29
CA PHE A 279 1.93 -7.09 6.66
C PHE A 279 1.14 -7.98 5.71
N VAL A 280 1.36 -7.84 4.41
CA VAL A 280 0.90 -8.83 3.43
C VAL A 280 1.82 -10.05 3.56
N TRP A 281 1.25 -11.13 4.04
CA TRP A 281 1.96 -12.38 4.30
C TRP A 281 1.80 -13.36 3.12
N PRO A 282 2.86 -13.98 2.61
CA PRO A 282 2.70 -15.08 1.67
C PRO A 282 2.18 -16.33 2.40
N THR A 283 1.12 -16.92 1.88
CA THR A 283 0.38 -18.08 2.42
C THR A 283 1.12 -19.43 2.36
N SER A 284 2.43 -19.47 2.25
CA SER A 284 3.17 -20.70 2.08
C SER A 284 4.42 -20.85 2.95
N LEU A 285 4.26 -20.77 4.28
CA LEU A 285 5.24 -21.31 5.21
C LEU A 285 4.51 -22.07 6.33
N ARG A 286 4.28 -23.37 6.10
CA ARG A 286 3.94 -24.30 7.19
C ARG A 286 5.14 -24.40 8.10
N ALA A 287 5.06 -23.85 9.29
CA ALA A 287 6.00 -24.15 10.35
C ALA A 287 5.66 -25.55 10.89
N ILE A 288 6.52 -26.52 10.63
CA ILE A 288 6.49 -27.81 11.32
C ILE A 288 7.15 -27.58 12.66
N CYS A 289 6.34 -27.38 13.71
CA CYS A 289 6.79 -27.54 15.08
C CYS A 289 6.74 -29.02 15.43
N THR A 290 7.86 -29.72 15.30
CA THR A 290 8.00 -31.01 15.95
C THR A 290 8.38 -30.77 17.40
N GLY A 291 7.38 -30.83 18.28
CA GLY A 291 7.63 -30.95 19.71
C GLY A 291 8.05 -32.38 20.01
N ARG A 292 9.23 -32.56 20.58
CA ARG A 292 9.54 -33.75 21.39
C ARG A 292 10.02 -33.28 22.74
N GLY A 293 9.39 -33.89 23.74
CA GLY A 293 9.88 -34.01 25.12
C GLY A 293 9.54 -32.82 26.02
#